data_84c68b5da8bf8aa95b37181b1ed73c15
#
_entry.id   84c68b5da8bf8aa95b37181b1ed73c15
#
_cell.length_a   1.000
_cell.length_b   1.000
_cell.length_c   1.000
_cell.angle_alpha   90.00
_cell.angle_beta   90.00
_cell.angle_gamma   90.00
#
_symmetry.space_group_name_H-M   'P 1'
#
loop_
_entity.id
_entity.type
_entity.pdbx_description
1 polymer ?
#
loop_
_entity_poly.entity_id
_entity_poly.type
_entity_poly.pdbx_seq_one_letter_code
_entity_poly.pdbx_strand_id
1 'polypeptide(L)'
;MIALFPGSFDPFTNGHLDVAERVCAIADRLVIGVGVNPAKRGLIAPEERVRLIREATGHLGGVEVVLLQGATMDEASRLGATLIVKGLRSSIDVDYEAPQVVFNREIGGVDTWWIPTRPTLAHVSSSAVRELVGLKKDISRYVPPAIERFLTDNRS
;
A
#
# COMPACT_ATOMS: atom_id res chain seq x y z
N MET A 1 4.81 -11.28 15.37
CA MET A 1 3.61 -11.01 14.53
C MET A 1 4.07 -10.60 13.14
N ILE A 2 3.55 -11.27 12.11
CA ILE A 2 3.80 -10.92 10.70
C ILE A 2 2.56 -10.22 10.17
N ALA A 3 2.73 -8.99 9.69
CA ALA A 3 1.64 -8.20 9.13
C ALA A 3 1.74 -8.15 7.60
N LEU A 4 0.60 -8.30 6.92
CA LEU A 4 0.47 -8.06 5.47
C LEU A 4 -0.21 -6.71 5.25
N PHE A 5 0.42 -5.83 4.51
CA PHE A 5 -0.13 -4.57 4.05
C PHE A 5 -0.40 -4.65 2.54
N PRO A 6 -1.63 -5.01 2.14
CA PRO A 6 -1.98 -5.16 0.73
C PRO A 6 -2.46 -3.85 0.13
N GLY A 7 -2.18 -3.65 -1.14
CA GLY A 7 -2.67 -2.51 -1.89
C GLY A 7 -2.19 -2.54 -3.34
N SER A 8 -2.81 -1.73 -4.20
CA SER A 8 -2.33 -1.55 -5.57
C SER A 8 -1.04 -0.72 -5.63
N PHE A 9 -0.92 0.27 -4.73
CA PHE A 9 0.25 1.15 -4.61
C PHE A 9 0.69 1.77 -5.95
N ASP A 10 -0.24 2.36 -6.63
CA ASP A 10 -0.06 2.94 -7.97
C ASP A 10 -0.36 4.44 -8.04
N PRO A 11 0.53 5.26 -7.46
CA PRO A 11 1.79 4.92 -6.79
C PRO A 11 1.65 4.70 -5.28
N PHE A 12 2.72 4.20 -4.67
CA PHE A 12 2.94 4.23 -3.23
C PHE A 12 3.13 5.69 -2.78
N THR A 13 2.37 6.12 -1.77
CA THR A 13 2.34 7.51 -1.32
C THR A 13 2.97 7.69 0.06
N ASN A 14 3.14 8.94 0.50
CA ASN A 14 3.55 9.24 1.87
C ASN A 14 2.55 8.75 2.92
N GLY A 15 1.26 8.65 2.56
CA GLY A 15 0.26 8.03 3.43
C GLY A 15 0.51 6.53 3.63
N HIS A 16 0.88 5.82 2.58
CA HIS A 16 1.26 4.41 2.67
C HIS A 16 2.55 4.23 3.48
N LEU A 17 3.54 5.10 3.27
CA LEU A 17 4.80 5.07 4.00
C LEU A 17 4.57 5.27 5.51
N ASP A 18 3.73 6.23 5.91
CA ASP A 18 3.37 6.46 7.30
C ASP A 18 2.77 5.20 7.96
N VAL A 19 1.86 4.52 7.25
CA VAL A 19 1.29 3.25 7.74
C VAL A 19 2.39 2.20 7.89
N ALA A 20 3.26 2.04 6.89
CA ALA A 20 4.34 1.07 6.93
C ALA A 20 5.30 1.31 8.10
N GLU A 21 5.72 2.56 8.31
CA GLU A 21 6.59 2.95 9.43
C GLU A 21 5.96 2.61 10.79
N ARG A 22 4.68 2.92 10.95
CA ARG A 22 3.96 2.66 12.21
C ARG A 22 3.75 1.18 12.47
N VAL A 23 3.50 0.39 11.43
CA VAL A 23 3.37 -1.07 11.55
C VAL A 23 4.72 -1.71 11.88
N CYS A 24 5.80 -1.26 11.26
CA CYS A 24 7.16 -1.75 11.56
C CYS A 24 7.57 -1.55 13.02
N ALA A 25 6.99 -0.56 13.68
CA ALA A 25 7.28 -0.31 15.10
C ALA A 25 6.68 -1.37 16.04
N ILE A 26 5.72 -2.18 15.58
CA ILE A 26 4.99 -3.16 16.40
C ILE A 26 5.03 -4.59 15.85
N ALA A 27 5.24 -4.76 14.56
CA ALA A 27 5.32 -6.08 13.92
C ALA A 27 6.78 -6.56 13.85
N ASP A 28 7.00 -7.87 13.98
CA ASP A 28 8.32 -8.49 13.78
C ASP A 28 8.73 -8.44 12.30
N ARG A 29 7.73 -8.50 11.42
CA ARG A 29 7.92 -8.45 9.97
C ARG A 29 6.71 -7.81 9.31
N LEU A 30 6.95 -6.93 8.34
CA LEU A 30 5.93 -6.34 7.49
C LEU A 30 6.13 -6.82 6.04
N VAL A 31 5.10 -7.44 5.48
CA VAL A 31 5.05 -7.75 4.05
C VAL A 31 4.15 -6.72 3.37
N ILE A 32 4.71 -5.92 2.48
CA ILE A 32 3.93 -5.03 1.61
C ILE A 32 3.60 -5.80 0.35
N GLY A 33 2.32 -6.08 0.16
CA GLY A 33 1.81 -6.89 -0.94
C GLY A 33 1.23 -6.04 -2.06
N VAL A 34 1.89 -6.00 -3.20
CA VAL A 34 1.42 -5.25 -4.37
C VAL A 34 0.39 -6.10 -5.13
N GLY A 35 -0.87 -5.68 -5.07
CA GLY A 35 -1.95 -6.30 -5.81
C GLY A 35 -1.95 -5.86 -7.27
N VAL A 36 -2.29 -6.80 -8.16
CA VAL A 36 -2.40 -6.55 -9.60
C VAL A 36 -3.84 -6.78 -10.03
N ASN A 37 -4.44 -5.78 -10.65
CA ASN A 37 -5.73 -5.96 -11.34
C ASN A 37 -5.47 -6.10 -12.85
N PRO A 38 -5.58 -7.32 -13.41
CA PRO A 38 -5.30 -7.53 -14.84
C PRO A 38 -6.28 -6.80 -15.76
N ALA A 39 -7.45 -6.39 -15.25
CA ALA A 39 -8.44 -5.63 -16.01
C ALA A 39 -8.13 -4.12 -16.12
N LYS A 40 -7.13 -3.62 -15.38
CA LYS A 40 -6.74 -2.21 -15.37
C LYS A 40 -5.29 -2.02 -15.77
N ARG A 41 -5.06 -1.05 -16.65
CA ARG A 41 -3.71 -0.56 -16.91
C ARG A 41 -3.34 0.45 -15.83
N GLY A 42 -2.28 0.16 -15.08
CA GLY A 42 -1.77 1.06 -14.04
C GLY A 42 -0.90 2.18 -14.59
N LEU A 43 -0.65 3.18 -13.73
CA LEU A 43 0.34 4.23 -14.02
C LEU A 43 1.77 3.67 -14.03
N ILE A 44 2.07 2.78 -13.11
CA ILE A 44 3.38 2.14 -12.95
C ILE A 44 3.20 0.62 -13.10
N ALA A 45 4.09 -0.04 -13.84
CA ALA A 45 4.07 -1.50 -13.94
C ALA A 45 4.24 -2.17 -12.56
N PRO A 46 3.56 -3.29 -12.29
CA PRO A 46 3.57 -3.92 -10.96
C PRO A 46 4.97 -4.23 -10.43
N GLU A 47 5.86 -4.73 -11.25
CA GLU A 47 7.25 -5.04 -10.89
C GLU A 47 8.03 -3.77 -10.51
N GLU A 48 7.78 -2.67 -11.21
CA GLU A 48 8.35 -1.37 -10.88
C GLU A 48 7.81 -0.82 -9.57
N ARG A 49 6.52 -1.03 -9.28
CA ARG A 49 5.96 -0.67 -7.96
C ARG A 49 6.71 -1.39 -6.85
N VAL A 50 6.95 -2.69 -6.99
CA VAL A 50 7.72 -3.47 -6.01
C VAL A 50 9.11 -2.89 -5.82
N ARG A 51 9.82 -2.59 -6.92
CA ARG A 51 11.18 -2.01 -6.86
C ARG A 51 11.17 -0.66 -6.15
N LEU A 52 10.26 0.22 -6.53
CA LEU A 52 10.14 1.56 -5.95
C LEU A 52 9.77 1.54 -4.47
N ILE A 53 8.88 0.65 -4.06
CA ILE A 53 8.49 0.49 -2.66
C ILE A 53 9.66 -0.03 -1.84
N ARG A 54 10.43 -1.00 -2.35
CA ARG A 54 11.66 -1.47 -1.70
C ARG A 54 12.64 -0.33 -1.46
N GLU A 55 12.83 0.54 -2.45
CA GLU A 55 13.68 1.72 -2.30
C GLU A 55 13.12 2.70 -1.27
N ALA A 56 11.82 3.00 -1.34
CA ALA A 56 11.15 3.92 -0.43
C ALA A 56 11.14 3.46 1.03
N THR A 57 11.16 2.14 1.26
CA THR A 57 11.13 1.53 2.60
C THR A 57 12.47 0.96 3.05
N GLY A 58 13.54 1.22 2.30
CA GLY A 58 14.88 0.68 2.57
C GLY A 58 15.48 1.07 3.92
N HIS A 59 14.98 2.14 4.54
CA HIS A 59 15.38 2.57 5.89
C HIS A 59 14.66 1.80 7.01
N LEU A 60 13.66 0.99 6.69
CA LEU A 60 12.87 0.22 7.65
C LEU A 60 13.41 -1.21 7.77
N GLY A 61 13.62 -1.67 9.00
CA GLY A 61 13.96 -3.07 9.27
C GLY A 61 12.74 -3.98 9.17
N GLY A 62 12.94 -5.23 8.69
CA GLY A 62 11.89 -6.25 8.69
C GLY A 62 10.80 -6.06 7.62
N VAL A 63 11.07 -5.27 6.58
CA VAL A 63 10.13 -5.07 5.46
C VAL A 63 10.49 -5.97 4.29
N GLU A 64 9.48 -6.64 3.76
CA GLU A 64 9.55 -7.38 2.50
C GLU A 64 8.47 -6.83 1.55
N VAL A 65 8.78 -6.72 0.27
CA VAL A 65 7.82 -6.25 -0.74
C VAL A 65 7.67 -7.31 -1.82
N VAL A 66 6.44 -7.75 -2.06
CA VAL A 66 6.11 -8.85 -2.98
C VAL A 66 4.95 -8.50 -3.90
N LEU A 67 4.86 -9.18 -5.05
CA LEU A 67 3.63 -9.20 -5.84
C LEU A 67 2.66 -10.22 -5.22
N LEU A 68 1.40 -9.83 -5.08
CA LEU A 68 0.32 -10.74 -4.70
C LEU A 68 -0.20 -11.43 -5.97
N GLN A 69 -0.44 -12.74 -5.86
CA GLN A 69 -0.87 -13.57 -6.99
C GLN A 69 -2.35 -13.98 -6.92
N GLY A 70 -3.00 -13.72 -5.81
CA GLY A 70 -4.38 -14.17 -5.58
C GLY A 70 -5.12 -13.29 -4.57
N ALA A 71 -6.17 -13.87 -3.99
CA ALA A 71 -6.96 -13.18 -2.96
C ALA A 71 -6.09 -12.85 -1.74
N THR A 72 -6.30 -11.68 -1.16
CA THR A 72 -5.49 -11.19 -0.03
C THR A 72 -5.43 -12.19 1.13
N MET A 73 -6.55 -12.85 1.45
CA MET A 73 -6.60 -13.83 2.53
C MET A 73 -5.75 -15.07 2.25
N ASP A 74 -5.73 -15.54 1.00
CA ASP A 74 -4.91 -16.69 0.59
C ASP A 74 -3.43 -16.32 0.62
N GLU A 75 -3.10 -15.12 0.16
CA GLU A 75 -1.74 -14.60 0.20
C GLU A 75 -1.27 -14.39 1.64
N ALA A 76 -2.14 -13.91 2.54
CA ALA A 76 -1.82 -13.82 3.96
C ALA A 76 -1.42 -15.18 4.52
N SER A 77 -2.20 -16.22 4.21
CA SER A 77 -1.90 -17.60 4.63
C SER A 77 -0.56 -18.09 4.06
N ARG A 78 -0.35 -17.90 2.75
CA ARG A 78 0.88 -18.31 2.06
C ARG A 78 2.13 -17.64 2.63
N LEU A 79 2.02 -16.38 3.02
CA LEU A 79 3.12 -15.57 3.58
C LEU A 79 3.29 -15.75 5.09
N GLY A 80 2.43 -16.52 5.74
CA GLY A 80 2.44 -16.70 7.19
C GLY A 80 2.02 -15.46 7.96
N ALA A 81 1.30 -14.54 7.31
CA ALA A 81 0.80 -13.33 7.97
C ALA A 81 -0.35 -13.69 8.92
N THR A 82 -0.26 -13.16 10.13
CA THR A 82 -1.27 -13.32 11.17
C THR A 82 -2.20 -12.13 11.28
N LEU A 83 -1.91 -11.07 10.54
CA LEU A 83 -2.63 -9.82 10.54
C LEU A 83 -2.58 -9.17 9.16
N ILE A 84 -3.72 -8.66 8.70
CA ILE A 84 -3.78 -7.74 7.55
C ILE A 84 -3.92 -6.31 8.11
N VAL A 85 -3.17 -5.36 7.56
CA VAL A 85 -3.28 -3.96 7.94
C VAL A 85 -3.73 -3.12 6.75
N LYS A 86 -4.59 -2.13 7.01
CA LYS A 86 -5.11 -1.20 6.01
C LYS A 86 -5.12 0.20 6.59
N GLY A 87 -4.66 1.17 5.80
CA GLY A 87 -4.80 2.58 6.16
C GLY A 87 -6.23 3.07 5.92
N LEU A 88 -6.75 3.90 6.82
CA LEU A 88 -8.05 4.55 6.65
C LEU A 88 -7.89 6.06 6.65
N ARG A 89 -8.45 6.71 5.63
CA ARG A 89 -8.46 8.18 5.49
C ARG A 89 -9.80 8.80 5.83
N SER A 90 -10.89 8.05 5.67
CA SER A 90 -12.26 8.56 5.84
C SER A 90 -13.26 7.45 6.15
N SER A 91 -14.49 7.83 6.49
CA SER A 91 -15.60 6.88 6.66
C SER A 91 -15.94 6.11 5.39
N ILE A 92 -15.70 6.68 4.21
CA ILE A 92 -15.91 6.01 2.92
C ILE A 92 -14.98 4.79 2.81
N ASP A 93 -13.73 4.91 3.26
CA ASP A 93 -12.79 3.78 3.28
C ASP A 93 -13.33 2.66 4.20
N VAL A 94 -13.92 3.00 5.34
CA VAL A 94 -14.52 2.02 6.26
C VAL A 94 -15.66 1.27 5.58
N ASP A 95 -16.61 1.97 4.96
CA ASP A 95 -17.74 1.36 4.29
C ASP A 95 -17.29 0.44 3.14
N TYR A 96 -16.28 0.84 2.40
CA TYR A 96 -15.72 0.05 1.31
C TYR A 96 -14.99 -1.20 1.80
N GLU A 97 -14.21 -1.09 2.87
CA GLU A 97 -13.35 -2.17 3.38
C GLU A 97 -14.08 -3.15 4.31
N ALA A 98 -15.16 -2.73 4.96
CA ALA A 98 -15.83 -3.53 6.00
C ALA A 98 -16.23 -4.95 5.56
N PRO A 99 -16.84 -5.18 4.38
CA PRO A 99 -17.14 -6.55 3.93
C PRO A 99 -15.90 -7.42 3.79
N GLN A 100 -14.79 -6.86 3.30
CA GLN A 100 -13.55 -7.59 3.12
C GLN A 100 -12.94 -8.03 4.45
N VAL A 101 -13.05 -7.21 5.48
CA VAL A 101 -12.59 -7.55 6.85
C VAL A 101 -13.31 -8.79 7.35
N VAL A 102 -14.64 -8.86 7.17
CA VAL A 102 -15.44 -10.01 7.57
C VAL A 102 -15.01 -11.26 6.80
N PHE A 103 -14.86 -11.19 5.49
CA PHE A 103 -14.43 -12.31 4.67
C PHE A 103 -13.01 -12.78 4.99
N ASN A 104 -12.10 -11.86 5.25
CA ASN A 104 -10.74 -12.19 5.69
C ASN A 104 -10.78 -13.04 6.96
N ARG A 105 -11.66 -12.70 7.91
CA ARG A 105 -11.82 -13.43 9.16
C ARG A 105 -12.54 -14.77 8.97
N GLU A 106 -13.70 -14.76 8.32
CA GLU A 106 -14.55 -15.97 8.21
C GLU A 106 -13.97 -17.04 7.30
N ILE A 107 -13.35 -16.63 6.19
CA ILE A 107 -12.81 -17.56 5.19
C ILE A 107 -11.31 -17.77 5.40
N GLY A 108 -10.56 -16.70 5.62
CA GLY A 108 -9.09 -16.75 5.72
C GLY A 108 -8.56 -16.96 7.13
N GLY A 109 -9.37 -16.80 8.16
CA GLY A 109 -8.95 -16.93 9.55
C GLY A 109 -7.96 -15.84 10.00
N VAL A 110 -7.86 -14.72 9.27
CA VAL A 110 -6.93 -13.64 9.53
C VAL A 110 -7.66 -12.34 9.85
N ASP A 111 -7.25 -11.68 10.92
CA ASP A 111 -7.82 -10.39 11.31
C ASP A 111 -7.30 -9.25 10.45
N THR A 112 -8.07 -8.17 10.37
CA THR A 112 -7.68 -6.92 9.72
C THR A 112 -7.70 -5.79 10.73
N TRP A 113 -6.60 -5.06 10.83
CA TRP A 113 -6.52 -3.86 11.64
C TRP A 113 -6.50 -2.63 10.75
N TRP A 114 -7.31 -1.65 11.10
CA TRP A 114 -7.35 -0.37 10.44
C TRP A 114 -6.48 0.65 11.16
N ILE A 115 -5.66 1.33 10.39
CA ILE A 115 -4.73 2.34 10.89
C ILE A 115 -5.18 3.70 10.37
N PRO A 116 -5.74 4.56 11.24
CA PRO A 116 -6.15 5.89 10.82
C PRO A 116 -4.95 6.69 10.29
N THR A 117 -5.12 7.28 9.13
CA THR A 117 -4.12 8.15 8.51
C THR A 117 -3.94 9.41 9.37
N ARG A 118 -2.73 9.91 9.47
CA ARG A 118 -2.46 11.20 10.11
C ARG A 118 -3.25 12.31 9.41
N PRO A 119 -3.82 13.29 10.14
CA PRO A 119 -4.60 14.37 9.52
C PRO A 119 -3.88 15.11 8.40
N THR A 120 -2.57 15.30 8.52
CA THR A 120 -1.73 15.97 7.53
C THR A 120 -1.58 15.19 6.22
N LEU A 121 -1.95 13.90 6.21
CA LEU A 121 -1.86 13.00 5.05
C LEU A 121 -3.24 12.51 4.57
N ALA A 122 -4.33 12.96 5.19
CA ALA A 122 -5.68 12.47 4.88
C ALA A 122 -6.12 12.75 3.44
N HIS A 123 -5.59 13.79 2.81
CA HIS A 123 -5.86 14.13 1.41
C HIS A 123 -4.95 13.42 0.41
N VAL A 124 -3.94 12.70 0.89
CA VAL A 124 -2.96 12.01 0.04
C VAL A 124 -3.48 10.63 -0.33
N SER A 125 -3.79 10.43 -1.60
CA SER A 125 -4.20 9.14 -2.15
C SER A 125 -3.49 8.86 -3.47
N SER A 126 -3.42 7.59 -3.85
CA SER A 126 -2.89 7.20 -5.16
C SER A 126 -3.70 7.84 -6.30
N SER A 127 -5.02 7.88 -6.17
CA SER A 127 -5.91 8.51 -7.16
C SER A 127 -5.61 9.99 -7.35
N ALA A 128 -5.46 10.73 -6.25
CA ALA A 128 -5.11 12.15 -6.30
C ALA A 128 -3.72 12.37 -6.94
N VAL A 129 -2.75 11.54 -6.60
CA VAL A 129 -1.41 11.63 -7.21
C VAL A 129 -1.45 11.33 -8.71
N ARG A 130 -2.19 10.29 -9.14
CA ARG A 130 -2.36 10.00 -10.56
C ARG A 130 -2.96 11.17 -11.33
N GLU A 131 -3.95 11.83 -10.75
CA GLU A 131 -4.56 13.04 -11.33
C GLU A 131 -3.53 14.18 -11.48
N LEU A 132 -2.77 14.45 -10.42
CA LEU A 132 -1.73 15.48 -10.45
C LEU A 132 -0.64 15.18 -11.47
N VAL A 133 -0.24 13.92 -11.61
CA VAL A 133 0.71 13.48 -12.66
C VAL A 133 0.14 13.75 -14.05
N GLY A 134 -1.12 13.40 -14.29
CA GLY A 134 -1.80 13.69 -15.56
C GLY A 134 -1.87 15.18 -15.89
N LEU A 135 -2.00 16.02 -14.87
CA LEU A 135 -2.00 17.47 -14.97
C LEU A 135 -0.58 18.09 -14.97
N LYS A 136 0.46 17.27 -14.94
CA LYS A 136 1.88 17.69 -14.88
C LYS A 136 2.20 18.62 -13.71
N LYS A 137 1.56 18.36 -12.57
CA LYS A 137 1.79 19.10 -11.32
C LYS A 137 2.91 18.47 -10.49
N ASP A 138 3.45 19.24 -9.56
CA ASP A 138 4.46 18.78 -8.61
C ASP A 138 3.81 17.81 -7.61
N ILE A 139 4.41 16.63 -7.43
CA ILE A 139 3.96 15.58 -6.51
C ILE A 139 4.95 15.32 -5.37
N SER A 140 6.03 16.08 -5.29
CA SER A 140 7.13 15.85 -4.33
C SER A 140 6.68 15.80 -2.87
N ARG A 141 5.60 16.49 -2.53
CA ARG A 141 5.03 16.52 -1.18
C ARG A 141 4.20 15.29 -0.82
N TYR A 142 3.84 14.46 -1.80
CA TYR A 142 2.82 13.42 -1.63
C TYR A 142 3.37 12.01 -1.79
N VAL A 143 4.56 11.86 -2.34
CA VAL A 143 5.20 10.57 -2.59
C VAL A 143 6.63 10.55 -2.09
N PRO A 144 7.17 9.36 -1.75
CA PRO A 144 8.59 9.22 -1.44
C PRO A 144 9.49 9.64 -2.61
N PRO A 145 10.73 10.08 -2.34
CA PRO A 145 11.65 10.59 -3.38
C PRO A 145 11.89 9.62 -4.54
N ALA A 146 11.96 8.31 -4.29
CA ALA A 146 12.13 7.30 -5.35
C ALA A 146 10.99 7.32 -6.37
N ILE A 147 9.76 7.43 -5.88
CA ILE A 147 8.56 7.48 -6.72
C ILE A 147 8.49 8.82 -7.46
N GLU A 148 8.81 9.91 -6.79
CA GLU A 148 8.84 11.25 -7.40
C GLU A 148 9.83 11.29 -8.57
N ARG A 149 11.05 10.81 -8.38
CA ARG A 149 12.05 10.73 -9.45
C ARG A 149 11.57 9.91 -10.63
N PHE A 150 11.04 8.70 -10.37
CA PHE A 150 10.54 7.81 -11.42
C PHE A 150 9.43 8.47 -12.25
N LEU A 151 8.44 9.06 -11.62
CA LEU A 151 7.30 9.67 -12.30
C LEU A 151 7.69 10.98 -13.01
N THR A 152 8.65 11.72 -12.48
CA THR A 152 9.16 12.94 -13.11
C THR A 152 10.00 12.61 -14.33
N ASP A 153 10.91 11.63 -14.26
CA ASP A 153 11.78 11.23 -15.36
C ASP A 153 11.01 10.62 -16.54
N ASN A 154 9.85 10.03 -16.28
CA ASN A 154 9.00 9.40 -17.29
C ASN A 154 7.88 10.32 -17.82
N ARG A 155 7.96 11.61 -17.59
CA ARG A 155 6.98 12.62 -18.07
C ARG A 155 7.14 13.03 -19.53
N SER A 156 8.08 12.51 -20.25
CA SER A 156 8.31 12.82 -21.68
C SER A 156 7.17 12.34 -22.59
#